data_03831ebbbb98cdd1486893bc48fd37eb
#
_entry.id   03831ebbbb98cdd1486893bc48fd37eb
#
_cell.length_a   1.000
_cell.length_b   1.000
_cell.length_c   1.000
_cell.angle_alpha   90.00
_cell.angle_beta   90.00
_cell.angle_gamma   90.00
#
_symmetry.space_group_name_H-M   'P 1'
#
loop_
_entity.id
_entity.type
_entity.pdbx_description
1 polymer ?
#
loop_
_entity_poly.entity_id
_entity_poly.type
_entity_poly.pdbx_seq_one_letter_code
_entity_poly.pdbx_strand_id
1 'polypeptide(L)'
;MTLRQAQGGPDEQATDRAERVEAARKLFAGPIAFLKSAPGLQFLPDPDVPEVAFAGRSNVGKSSLLNALTGRNGLARTSNTPGRTQELNLFDVGEPIVFRLVDMPGYGFAEAPKDVVRKWKHLVNDYLRGRATLKRVLLLIDARHGLKPVDREVMEMLDKAAVSYQIALTKGDRSSRRSLRRCMRR
;
A
#
# COMPACT_ATOMS: atom_id res chain seq x y z
N MET A 1 39.22 3.87 -8.88
CA MET A 1 38.51 3.57 -10.14
C MET A 1 37.04 3.93 -9.92
N THR A 2 36.66 5.14 -10.32
CA THR A 2 35.37 5.77 -9.96
C THR A 2 34.35 5.37 -11.03
N LEU A 3 33.37 4.57 -10.66
CA LEU A 3 32.24 4.24 -11.54
C LEU A 3 31.36 5.50 -11.72
N ARG A 4 31.55 6.22 -12.82
CA ARG A 4 30.57 7.20 -13.31
C ARG A 4 29.34 6.42 -13.75
N GLN A 5 28.27 6.47 -12.95
CA GLN A 5 26.92 6.16 -13.45
C GLN A 5 26.58 7.18 -14.53
N ALA A 6 26.42 6.72 -15.77
CA ALA A 6 25.88 7.53 -16.85
C ALA A 6 24.43 7.87 -16.51
N GLN A 7 24.20 9.10 -16.07
CA GLN A 7 22.83 9.65 -15.95
C GLN A 7 22.39 9.98 -17.37
N GLY A 8 21.45 9.22 -17.92
CA GLY A 8 20.82 9.51 -19.20
C GLY A 8 20.25 10.93 -19.25
N GLY A 9 20.21 11.53 -20.45
CA GLY A 9 19.68 12.87 -20.65
C GLY A 9 18.18 12.98 -20.26
N PRO A 10 17.64 14.22 -20.12
CA PRO A 10 16.23 14.44 -19.74
C PRO A 10 15.24 13.71 -20.65
N ASP A 11 15.52 13.61 -21.94
CA ASP A 11 14.67 12.94 -22.91
C ASP A 11 14.70 11.41 -22.77
N GLU A 12 15.84 10.84 -22.44
CA GLU A 12 16.00 9.40 -22.18
C GLU A 12 15.27 8.99 -20.90
N GLN A 13 15.32 9.82 -19.85
CA GLN A 13 14.57 9.60 -18.61
C GLN A 13 13.06 9.73 -18.82
N ALA A 14 12.61 10.63 -19.67
CA ALA A 14 11.20 10.79 -20.02
C ALA A 14 10.67 9.58 -20.79
N THR A 15 11.46 9.06 -21.75
CA THR A 15 11.12 7.86 -22.54
C THR A 15 11.03 6.63 -21.65
N ASP A 16 12.04 6.37 -20.81
CA ASP A 16 12.05 5.25 -19.86
C ASP A 16 10.83 5.31 -18.88
N ARG A 17 10.48 6.52 -18.45
CA ARG A 17 9.29 6.70 -17.60
C ARG A 17 8.00 6.36 -18.34
N ALA A 18 7.86 6.79 -19.62
CA ALA A 18 6.67 6.51 -20.42
C ALA A 18 6.51 5.00 -20.66
N GLU A 19 7.60 4.32 -20.99
CA GLU A 19 7.62 2.87 -21.20
C GLU A 19 7.23 2.10 -19.92
N ARG A 20 7.77 2.51 -18.76
CA ARG A 20 7.40 1.91 -17.45
C ARG A 20 5.93 2.13 -17.11
N VAL A 21 5.37 3.30 -17.39
CA VAL A 21 3.95 3.59 -17.18
C VAL A 21 3.09 2.70 -18.07
N GLU A 22 3.46 2.54 -19.33
CA GLU A 22 2.71 1.70 -20.26
C GLU A 22 2.80 0.20 -19.89
N ALA A 23 3.98 -0.27 -19.49
CA ALA A 23 4.15 -1.63 -18.98
C ALA A 23 3.28 -1.88 -17.74
N ALA A 24 3.25 -0.93 -16.81
CA ALA A 24 2.39 -1.01 -15.63
C ALA A 24 0.90 -1.02 -16.01
N ARG A 25 0.46 -0.19 -16.97
CA ARG A 25 -0.93 -0.20 -17.45
C ARG A 25 -1.32 -1.55 -18.02
N LYS A 26 -0.47 -2.15 -18.86
CA LYS A 26 -0.72 -3.49 -19.43
C LYS A 26 -0.82 -4.55 -18.33
N LEU A 27 0.08 -4.50 -17.35
CA LEU A 27 0.07 -5.44 -16.24
C LEU A 27 -1.20 -5.34 -15.39
N PHE A 28 -1.64 -4.13 -15.05
CA PHE A 28 -2.86 -3.91 -14.28
C PHE A 28 -4.16 -4.13 -15.10
N ALA A 29 -4.09 -4.07 -16.42
CA ALA A 29 -5.21 -4.48 -17.30
C ALA A 29 -5.32 -5.99 -17.45
N GLY A 30 -4.28 -6.73 -17.08
CA GLY A 30 -4.21 -8.19 -17.15
C GLY A 30 -4.96 -8.91 -16.03
N PRO A 31 -4.71 -10.22 -15.86
CA PRO A 31 -5.33 -11.02 -14.82
C PRO A 31 -4.92 -10.55 -13.42
N ILE A 32 -5.90 -10.29 -12.56
CA ILE A 32 -5.70 -10.04 -11.13
C ILE A 32 -6.73 -10.86 -10.38
N ALA A 33 -6.28 -11.71 -9.47
CA ALA A 33 -7.16 -12.61 -8.73
C ALA A 33 -6.97 -12.48 -7.22
N PHE A 34 -8.05 -12.50 -6.47
CA PHE A 34 -7.98 -12.66 -5.03
C PHE A 34 -7.42 -14.05 -4.71
N LEU A 35 -6.33 -14.10 -3.96
CA LEU A 35 -5.71 -15.35 -3.55
C LEU A 35 -6.31 -15.85 -2.24
N LYS A 36 -6.17 -15.07 -1.17
CA LYS A 36 -6.64 -15.43 0.17
C LYS A 36 -6.59 -14.26 1.15
N SER A 37 -7.25 -14.44 2.29
CA SER A 37 -7.07 -13.62 3.49
C SER A 37 -6.18 -14.36 4.49
N ALA A 38 -5.28 -13.63 5.15
CA ALA A 38 -4.35 -14.17 6.12
C ALA A 38 -4.46 -13.41 7.46
N PRO A 39 -4.99 -14.05 8.52
CA PRO A 39 -5.08 -13.46 9.85
C PRO A 39 -3.75 -13.52 10.63
N GLY A 40 -2.70 -14.11 10.06
CA GLY A 40 -1.38 -14.24 10.65
C GLY A 40 -0.38 -14.75 9.64
N LEU A 41 0.93 -14.69 9.97
CA LEU A 41 2.01 -15.09 9.06
C LEU A 41 1.92 -16.53 8.57
N GLN A 42 1.46 -17.45 9.44
CA GLN A 42 1.32 -18.87 9.13
C GLN A 42 0.27 -19.17 8.04
N PHE A 43 -0.58 -18.19 7.73
CA PHE A 43 -1.59 -18.30 6.68
C PHE A 43 -1.16 -17.64 5.37
N LEU A 44 0.01 -17.00 5.33
CA LEU A 44 0.54 -16.43 4.11
C LEU A 44 0.94 -17.53 3.12
N PRO A 45 0.87 -17.27 1.80
CA PRO A 45 1.41 -18.17 0.80
C PRO A 45 2.94 -18.19 0.86
N ASP A 46 3.55 -19.12 0.17
CA ASP A 46 5.01 -19.17 0.03
C ASP A 46 5.58 -17.83 -0.49
N PRO A 47 6.76 -17.43 -0.01
CA PRO A 47 7.40 -16.18 -0.42
C PRO A 47 8.11 -16.33 -1.78
N ASP A 48 7.35 -16.59 -2.83
CA ASP A 48 7.80 -16.95 -4.19
C ASP A 48 7.86 -15.75 -5.14
N VAL A 49 7.05 -14.70 -4.90
CA VAL A 49 7.00 -13.50 -5.74
C VAL A 49 7.08 -12.22 -4.89
N PRO A 50 7.56 -11.09 -5.47
CA PRO A 50 7.59 -9.81 -4.76
C PRO A 50 6.19 -9.35 -4.33
N GLU A 51 6.12 -8.61 -3.23
CA GLU A 51 4.89 -8.06 -2.69
C GLU A 51 4.95 -6.54 -2.58
N VAL A 52 3.81 -5.90 -2.90
CA VAL A 52 3.57 -4.47 -2.67
C VAL A 52 2.33 -4.33 -1.80
N ALA A 53 2.49 -3.75 -0.62
CA ALA A 53 1.40 -3.62 0.33
C ALA A 53 0.80 -2.21 0.33
N PHE A 54 -0.49 -2.14 0.62
CA PHE A 54 -1.26 -0.91 0.78
C PHE A 54 -1.67 -0.77 2.24
N ALA A 55 -1.21 0.31 2.86
CA ALA A 55 -1.54 0.68 4.24
C ALA A 55 -2.29 2.02 4.26
N GLY A 56 -3.08 2.24 5.28
CA GLY A 56 -3.76 3.51 5.46
C GLY A 56 -4.89 3.41 6.48
N ARG A 57 -5.34 4.57 6.94
CA ARG A 57 -6.48 4.64 7.86
C ARG A 57 -7.75 4.09 7.22
N SER A 58 -8.65 3.63 8.07
CA SER A 58 -10.00 3.28 7.62
C SER A 58 -10.63 4.45 6.86
N ASN A 59 -11.32 4.14 5.79
CA ASN A 59 -11.97 5.11 4.89
C ASN A 59 -11.00 6.13 4.22
N VAL A 60 -9.70 5.87 4.20
CA VAL A 60 -8.72 6.69 3.48
C VAL A 60 -8.89 6.61 1.95
N GLY A 61 -9.55 5.57 1.45
CA GLY A 61 -9.73 5.30 0.02
C GLY A 61 -8.87 4.15 -0.52
N LYS A 62 -8.34 3.30 0.38
CA LYS A 62 -7.45 2.19 0.02
C LYS A 62 -8.12 1.20 -0.95
N SER A 63 -9.29 0.67 -0.62
CA SER A 63 -10.03 -0.25 -1.50
C SER A 63 -10.49 0.43 -2.80
N SER A 64 -10.83 1.72 -2.75
CA SER A 64 -11.18 2.48 -3.97
C SER A 64 -9.97 2.62 -4.90
N LEU A 65 -8.78 2.86 -4.35
CA LEU A 65 -7.55 2.92 -5.14
C LEU A 65 -7.21 1.55 -5.75
N LEU A 66 -7.30 0.49 -4.96
CA LEU A 66 -7.08 -0.88 -5.44
C LEU A 66 -8.03 -1.24 -6.58
N ASN A 67 -9.31 -0.97 -6.41
CA ASN A 67 -10.32 -1.21 -7.46
C ASN A 67 -10.06 -0.37 -8.72
N ALA A 68 -9.66 0.89 -8.56
CA ALA A 68 -9.33 1.75 -9.69
C ALA A 68 -8.07 1.30 -10.44
N LEU A 69 -7.02 0.90 -9.73
CA LEU A 69 -5.79 0.38 -10.32
C LEU A 69 -6.02 -0.91 -11.11
N THR A 70 -6.89 -1.76 -10.60
CA THR A 70 -7.16 -3.07 -11.19
C THR A 70 -8.28 -3.04 -12.24
N GLY A 71 -8.95 -1.90 -12.41
CA GLY A 71 -10.11 -1.76 -13.28
C GLY A 71 -11.31 -2.64 -12.88
N ARG A 72 -11.33 -3.15 -11.64
CA ARG A 72 -12.33 -4.11 -11.15
C ARG A 72 -13.15 -3.54 -10.01
N ASN A 73 -14.45 -3.49 -10.18
CA ASN A 73 -15.37 -3.13 -9.11
C ASN A 73 -15.52 -4.31 -8.14
N GLY A 74 -15.09 -4.12 -6.87
CA GLY A 74 -15.31 -5.11 -5.81
C GLY A 74 -14.19 -6.14 -5.62
N LEU A 75 -13.03 -5.99 -6.26
CA LEU A 75 -11.85 -6.83 -5.98
C LEU A 75 -11.44 -6.69 -4.50
N ALA A 76 -11.23 -5.47 -4.03
CA ALA A 76 -11.08 -5.18 -2.62
C ALA A 76 -12.46 -4.84 -2.04
N ARG A 77 -12.97 -5.68 -1.14
CA ARG A 77 -14.25 -5.43 -0.48
C ARG A 77 -14.15 -4.18 0.37
N THR A 78 -14.96 -3.18 0.06
CA THR A 78 -15.16 -2.03 0.93
C THR A 78 -16.03 -2.49 2.11
N SER A 79 -15.41 -2.92 3.20
CA SER A 79 -16.17 -3.20 4.41
C SER A 79 -16.46 -1.87 5.10
N ASN A 80 -17.72 -1.48 5.12
CA ASN A 80 -18.20 -0.29 5.85
C ASN A 80 -18.33 -0.55 7.36
N THR A 81 -18.01 -1.77 7.83
CA THR A 81 -18.13 -2.12 9.25
C THR A 81 -16.76 -2.03 9.92
N PRO A 82 -16.56 -1.08 10.83
CA PRO A 82 -15.34 -0.95 11.60
C PRO A 82 -15.04 -2.25 12.37
N GLY A 83 -13.79 -2.75 12.30
CA GLY A 83 -13.32 -3.87 13.12
C GLY A 83 -13.62 -5.28 12.60
N ARG A 84 -14.23 -5.44 11.41
CA ARG A 84 -14.69 -6.77 10.97
C ARG A 84 -13.61 -7.67 10.36
N THR A 85 -12.53 -7.14 9.80
CA THR A 85 -11.48 -7.97 9.21
C THR A 85 -10.12 -7.36 9.50
N GLN A 86 -9.37 -8.00 10.39
CA GLN A 86 -7.97 -7.67 10.68
C GLN A 86 -7.06 -8.68 9.99
N GLU A 87 -7.25 -8.85 8.70
CA GLU A 87 -6.53 -9.82 7.89
C GLU A 87 -5.80 -9.10 6.76
N LEU A 88 -4.69 -9.67 6.33
CA LEU A 88 -4.01 -9.28 5.12
C LEU A 88 -4.74 -9.94 3.94
N ASN A 89 -5.21 -9.15 2.97
CA ASN A 89 -5.82 -9.68 1.77
C ASN A 89 -4.80 -9.66 0.62
N LEU A 90 -4.56 -10.82 0.03
CA LEU A 90 -3.56 -11.01 -1.00
C LEU A 90 -4.22 -11.21 -2.36
N PHE A 91 -3.64 -10.56 -3.38
CA PHE A 91 -4.09 -10.63 -4.77
C PHE A 91 -2.89 -10.92 -5.67
N ASP A 92 -2.98 -11.97 -6.47
CA ASP A 92 -1.99 -12.28 -7.50
C ASP A 92 -2.19 -11.40 -8.72
N VAL A 93 -1.11 -10.87 -9.28
CA VAL A 93 -1.12 -9.97 -10.45
C VAL A 93 -0.28 -10.57 -11.57
N GLY A 94 -0.91 -10.72 -12.73
CA GLY A 94 -0.29 -11.27 -13.94
C GLY A 94 -0.51 -12.78 -14.12
N GLU A 95 -0.22 -13.26 -15.34
CA GLU A 95 -0.18 -14.67 -15.70
C GLU A 95 0.96 -14.86 -16.70
N PRO A 96 2.09 -15.47 -16.30
CA PRO A 96 2.37 -15.98 -14.94
C PRO A 96 2.37 -14.87 -13.89
N ILE A 97 2.25 -15.24 -12.59
CA ILE A 97 2.22 -14.27 -11.48
C ILE A 97 3.53 -13.47 -11.45
N VAL A 98 3.41 -12.15 -11.56
CA VAL A 98 4.56 -11.22 -11.56
C VAL A 98 4.84 -10.70 -10.15
N PHE A 99 3.79 -10.35 -9.40
CA PHE A 99 3.89 -9.89 -8.02
C PHE A 99 2.53 -10.03 -7.31
N ARG A 100 2.53 -9.80 -5.99
CA ARG A 100 1.29 -9.74 -5.18
C ARG A 100 1.00 -8.34 -4.68
N LEU A 101 -0.26 -7.96 -4.76
CA LEU A 101 -0.80 -6.83 -4.00
C LEU A 101 -1.27 -7.34 -2.64
N VAL A 102 -0.94 -6.62 -1.58
CA VAL A 102 -1.37 -6.94 -0.22
C VAL A 102 -2.16 -5.78 0.37
N ASP A 103 -3.46 -5.98 0.56
CA ASP A 103 -4.31 -5.01 1.22
C ASP A 103 -4.23 -5.22 2.74
N MET A 104 -3.51 -4.32 3.42
CA MET A 104 -3.35 -4.37 4.86
C MET A 104 -4.64 -3.88 5.54
N PRO A 105 -4.99 -4.42 6.72
CA PRO A 105 -6.15 -3.95 7.46
C PRO A 105 -6.01 -2.47 7.80
N GLY A 106 -7.10 -1.71 7.64
CA GLY A 106 -7.12 -0.29 7.99
C GLY A 106 -6.89 -0.05 9.47
N TYR A 107 -6.28 1.08 9.82
CA TYR A 107 -6.01 1.49 11.19
C TYR A 107 -6.75 2.79 11.56
N GLY A 108 -6.61 3.23 12.83
CA GLY A 108 -7.11 4.52 13.29
C GLY A 108 -8.62 4.57 13.49
N PHE A 109 -9.24 3.47 13.87
CA PHE A 109 -10.62 3.47 14.37
C PHE A 109 -10.66 4.15 15.74
N ALA A 110 -11.40 5.26 15.85
CA ALA A 110 -11.46 6.06 17.08
C ALA A 110 -12.04 5.27 18.27
N GLU A 111 -12.88 4.28 18.01
CA GLU A 111 -13.63 3.51 19.02
C GLU A 111 -13.24 2.01 19.04
N ALA A 112 -12.09 1.65 18.45
CA ALA A 112 -11.69 0.25 18.46
C ALA A 112 -11.27 -0.21 19.86
N PRO A 113 -11.75 -1.37 20.32
CA PRO A 113 -11.29 -1.97 21.58
C PRO A 113 -9.76 -2.14 21.58
N LYS A 114 -9.13 -1.97 22.76
CA LYS A 114 -7.66 -2.02 22.89
C LYS A 114 -7.05 -3.34 22.43
N ASP A 115 -7.75 -4.45 22.62
CA ASP A 115 -7.34 -5.77 22.16
C ASP A 115 -7.34 -5.88 20.64
N VAL A 116 -8.29 -5.25 19.95
CA VAL A 116 -8.38 -5.16 18.50
C VAL A 116 -7.18 -4.37 17.95
N VAL A 117 -6.88 -3.21 18.53
CA VAL A 117 -5.70 -2.40 18.16
C VAL A 117 -4.40 -3.16 18.39
N ARG A 118 -4.29 -3.91 19.51
CA ARG A 118 -3.12 -4.71 19.82
C ARG A 118 -2.91 -5.83 18.81
N LYS A 119 -3.95 -6.59 18.46
CA LYS A 119 -3.91 -7.66 17.45
C LYS A 119 -3.49 -7.11 16.09
N TRP A 120 -4.04 -5.96 15.70
CA TRP A 120 -3.66 -5.27 14.48
C TRP A 120 -2.16 -4.92 14.48
N LYS A 121 -1.66 -4.31 15.57
CA LYS A 121 -0.23 -3.95 15.69
C LYS A 121 0.68 -5.18 15.60
N HIS A 122 0.31 -6.30 16.20
CA HIS A 122 1.07 -7.55 16.09
C HIS A 122 1.09 -8.06 14.65
N LEU A 123 -0.06 -8.25 14.03
CA LEU A 123 -0.15 -8.75 12.65
C LEU A 123 0.67 -7.90 11.68
N VAL A 124 0.52 -6.57 11.75
CA VAL A 124 1.24 -5.66 10.86
C VAL A 124 2.74 -5.69 11.13
N ASN A 125 3.17 -5.61 12.39
CA ASN A 125 4.58 -5.65 12.75
C ASN A 125 5.25 -6.97 12.32
N ASP A 126 4.58 -8.09 12.54
CA ASP A 126 5.09 -9.40 12.15
C ASP A 126 5.22 -9.52 10.63
N TYR A 127 4.21 -9.04 9.89
CA TYR A 127 4.27 -9.00 8.43
C TYR A 127 5.41 -8.13 7.91
N LEU A 128 5.55 -6.91 8.43
CA LEU A 128 6.59 -5.97 8.00
C LEU A 128 8.01 -6.51 8.26
N ARG A 129 8.21 -7.22 9.37
CA ARG A 129 9.53 -7.75 9.76
C ARG A 129 9.82 -9.14 9.21
N GLY A 130 8.80 -9.97 9.08
CA GLY A 130 8.95 -11.38 8.74
C GLY A 130 8.80 -11.69 7.25
N ARG A 131 8.25 -10.75 6.44
CA ARG A 131 7.96 -11.04 5.04
C ARG A 131 9.07 -10.60 4.09
N ALA A 132 9.96 -11.52 3.73
CA ALA A 132 11.13 -11.25 2.88
C ALA A 132 10.77 -10.76 1.46
N THR A 133 9.60 -11.14 0.96
CA THR A 133 9.09 -10.74 -0.36
C THR A 133 8.47 -9.35 -0.40
N LEU A 134 8.21 -8.72 0.76
CA LEU A 134 7.69 -7.36 0.82
C LEU A 134 8.74 -6.36 0.32
N LYS A 135 8.47 -5.74 -0.83
CA LYS A 135 9.41 -4.79 -1.46
C LYS A 135 9.05 -3.34 -1.18
N ARG A 136 7.76 -3.03 -1.01
CA ARG A 136 7.30 -1.65 -0.78
C ARG A 136 5.94 -1.59 -0.13
N VAL A 137 5.74 -0.54 0.66
CA VAL A 137 4.41 -0.17 1.19
C VAL A 137 3.98 1.16 0.58
N LEU A 138 2.76 1.23 0.05
CA LEU A 138 2.09 2.48 -0.27
C LEU A 138 1.24 2.89 0.92
N LEU A 139 1.68 3.94 1.61
CA LEU A 139 0.99 4.50 2.78
C LEU A 139 0.04 5.61 2.33
N LEU A 140 -1.25 5.35 2.41
CA LEU A 140 -2.29 6.28 1.97
C LEU A 140 -2.66 7.25 3.08
N ILE A 141 -2.62 8.54 2.76
CA ILE A 141 -2.98 9.64 3.66
C ILE A 141 -4.11 10.45 3.03
N ASP A 142 -5.18 10.69 3.78
CA ASP A 142 -6.29 11.55 3.34
C ASP A 142 -5.84 13.01 3.35
N ALA A 143 -5.68 13.61 2.18
CA ALA A 143 -5.17 14.97 1.99
C ALA A 143 -6.04 16.05 2.67
N ARG A 144 -7.32 15.77 2.91
CA ARG A 144 -8.24 16.70 3.60
C ARG A 144 -7.88 16.88 5.07
N HIS A 145 -7.38 15.83 5.69
CA HIS A 145 -7.07 15.77 7.12
C HIS A 145 -5.57 15.84 7.41
N GLY A 146 -4.73 15.57 6.42
CA GLY A 146 -3.29 15.51 6.56
C GLY A 146 -2.81 14.36 7.46
N LEU A 147 -1.55 14.43 7.83
CA LEU A 147 -0.87 13.43 8.65
C LEU A 147 -1.40 13.49 10.09
N LYS A 148 -1.85 12.35 10.60
CA LYS A 148 -2.34 12.19 11.98
C LYS A 148 -1.31 11.46 12.85
N PRO A 149 -1.39 11.55 14.20
CA PRO A 149 -0.46 10.83 15.07
C PRO A 149 -0.36 9.34 14.78
N VAL A 150 -1.49 8.67 14.51
CA VAL A 150 -1.52 7.24 14.17
C VAL A 150 -0.80 6.92 12.85
N ASP A 151 -0.80 7.83 11.87
CA ASP A 151 -0.04 7.66 10.63
C ASP A 151 1.46 7.69 10.92
N ARG A 152 1.92 8.55 11.85
CA ARG A 152 3.32 8.61 12.30
C ARG A 152 3.74 7.32 13.01
N GLU A 153 2.88 6.75 13.86
CA GLU A 153 3.16 5.44 14.49
C GLU A 153 3.39 4.36 13.43
N VAL A 154 2.59 4.35 12.35
CA VAL A 154 2.77 3.39 11.25
C VAL A 154 4.07 3.67 10.49
N MET A 155 4.41 4.93 10.22
CA MET A 155 5.70 5.30 9.60
C MET A 155 6.87 4.83 10.46
N GLU A 156 6.83 5.03 11.77
CA GLU A 156 7.84 4.53 12.69
C GLU A 156 7.95 2.99 12.69
N MET A 157 6.84 2.28 12.54
CA MET A 157 6.87 0.82 12.39
C MET A 157 7.57 0.39 11.10
N LEU A 158 7.31 1.10 9.99
CA LEU A 158 7.96 0.87 8.69
C LEU A 158 9.45 1.15 8.76
N ASP A 159 9.85 2.27 9.38
CA ASP A 159 11.25 2.64 9.58
C ASP A 159 11.99 1.60 10.44
N LYS A 160 11.39 1.17 11.56
CA LYS A 160 11.96 0.13 12.44
C LYS A 160 12.07 -1.24 11.78
N ALA A 161 11.20 -1.52 10.81
CA ALA A 161 11.24 -2.75 10.02
C ALA A 161 12.14 -2.65 8.78
N ALA A 162 12.77 -1.48 8.54
CA ALA A 162 13.58 -1.17 7.36
C ALA A 162 12.85 -1.45 6.03
N VAL A 163 11.53 -1.23 6.00
CA VAL A 163 10.68 -1.43 4.81
C VAL A 163 10.57 -0.12 4.03
N SER A 164 10.92 -0.14 2.76
CA SER A 164 10.71 1.01 1.87
C SER A 164 9.24 1.34 1.73
N TYR A 165 8.86 2.61 1.92
CA TYR A 165 7.49 3.05 1.71
C TYR A 165 7.41 4.35 0.93
N GLN A 166 6.24 4.61 0.36
CA GLN A 166 5.90 5.83 -0.34
C GLN A 166 4.55 6.33 0.14
N ILE A 167 4.46 7.62 0.46
CA ILE A 167 3.20 8.25 0.82
C ILE A 167 2.41 8.57 -0.46
N ALA A 168 1.14 8.16 -0.48
CA ALA A 168 0.17 8.50 -1.51
C ALA A 168 -0.96 9.33 -0.90
N LEU A 169 -1.14 10.56 -1.40
CA LEU A 169 -2.22 11.44 -0.94
C LEU A 169 -3.51 11.09 -1.69
N THR A 170 -4.56 10.75 -0.94
CA THR A 170 -5.90 10.47 -1.47
C THR A 170 -6.83 11.65 -1.26
N LYS A 171 -7.93 11.71 -2.02
CA LYS A 171 -8.98 12.75 -1.92
C LYS A 171 -8.44 14.17 -2.08
N GLY A 172 -7.35 14.31 -2.85
CA GLY A 172 -6.70 15.59 -3.14
C GLY A 172 -7.58 16.54 -3.95
N ASP A 173 -8.47 15.99 -4.77
CA ASP A 173 -9.52 16.69 -5.54
C ASP A 173 -10.48 17.51 -4.65
N ARG A 174 -10.68 17.04 -3.42
CA ARG A 174 -11.53 17.68 -2.40
C ARG A 174 -10.75 18.57 -1.42
N SER A 175 -9.49 18.86 -1.71
CA SER A 175 -8.59 19.61 -0.84
C SER A 175 -8.15 20.91 -1.51
N SER A 176 -8.09 22.01 -0.74
CA SER A 176 -7.50 23.25 -1.26
C SER A 176 -5.99 23.06 -1.54
N ARG A 177 -5.45 23.79 -2.53
CA ARG A 177 -4.00 23.82 -2.81
C ARG A 177 -3.15 24.14 -1.57
N ARG A 178 -3.69 24.95 -0.64
CA ARG A 178 -3.03 25.30 0.62
C ARG A 178 -2.96 24.11 1.58
N SER A 179 -4.03 23.30 1.65
CA SER A 179 -4.09 22.09 2.47
C SER A 179 -3.09 21.03 1.96
N LEU A 180 -3.02 20.82 0.65
CA LEU A 180 -2.06 19.90 0.03
C LEU A 180 -0.61 20.30 0.32
N ARG A 181 -0.26 21.59 0.16
CA ARG A 181 1.10 22.09 0.47
C ARG A 181 1.45 21.90 1.95
N ARG A 182 0.49 22.07 2.86
CA ARG A 182 0.70 21.86 4.30
C ARG A 182 0.91 20.37 4.64
N CYS A 183 0.24 19.48 3.93
CA CYS A 183 0.41 18.02 4.08
C CYS A 183 1.80 17.55 3.65
N MET A 184 2.36 18.17 2.59
CA MET A 184 3.68 17.82 2.02
C MET A 184 4.88 18.43 2.79
N ARG A 185 4.68 19.42 3.66
CA ARG A 185 5.76 20.11 4.40
C ARG A 185 5.97 19.59 5.83
N ARG A 186 5.29 18.55 6.24
CA ARG A 186 5.36 17.95 7.57
C ARG A 186 5.82 16.50 7.51
#